data_331fe43b9614be25efdf49918e71c0d7
#
_entry.id   331fe43b9614be25efdf49918e71c0d7
#
_cell.length_a   1.000
_cell.length_b   1.000
_cell.length_c   1.000
_cell.angle_alpha   90.00
_cell.angle_beta   90.00
_cell.angle_gamma   90.00
#
_symmetry.space_group_name_H-M   'P 1'
#
loop_
_entity.id
_entity.type
_entity.pdbx_description
1 polymer ?
#
loop_
_entity_poly.entity_id
_entity_poly.type
_entity_poly.pdbx_seq_one_letter_code
_entity_poly.pdbx_strand_id
1 'polypeptide(L)'
;MFFFKSRSKNFKNSKLKILSGYNYRYRNIGKESEKTIIKYANHFKFDYEIDKRTSFERHFYWLKIKMLIEHLEAKSHEFYLWLDADSFVCRYENILNHIDKTKHIFIHNQFFKSKHKTKYKNVDFLTWGPNVGVILVRNTSWSLNFFSSFFFV
;
A
#
# COMPACT_ATOMS: atom_id res chain seq x y z
N MET A 1 10.70 2.78 26.11
CA MET A 1 10.14 3.21 24.82
C MET A 1 10.71 2.31 23.74
N PHE A 2 9.95 1.36 23.22
CA PHE A 2 10.45 0.44 22.19
C PHE A 2 10.30 1.11 20.82
N PHE A 3 11.41 1.58 20.26
CA PHE A 3 11.45 2.03 18.87
C PHE A 3 11.35 0.80 17.97
N PHE A 4 10.23 0.61 17.29
CA PHE A 4 10.13 -0.35 16.22
C PHE A 4 10.90 0.20 15.01
N LYS A 5 12.07 -0.38 14.78
CA LYS A 5 12.91 0.03 13.65
C LYS A 5 12.25 -0.40 12.33
N SER A 6 12.04 0.53 11.42
CA SER A 6 11.64 0.23 10.05
C SER A 6 12.61 -0.75 9.40
N ARG A 7 12.10 -1.60 8.52
CA ARG A 7 12.90 -2.58 7.80
C ARG A 7 12.90 -2.26 6.32
N SER A 8 14.05 -2.12 5.74
CA SER A 8 14.21 -1.81 4.31
C SER A 8 15.34 -2.60 3.68
N LYS A 9 15.26 -2.80 2.38
CA LYS A 9 16.31 -3.35 1.55
C LYS A 9 16.23 -2.76 0.16
N ASN A 10 17.40 -2.46 -0.43
CA ASN A 10 17.54 -1.93 -1.78
C ASN A 10 18.35 -2.90 -2.64
N PHE A 11 17.87 -3.19 -3.82
CA PHE A 11 18.56 -3.97 -4.84
C PHE A 11 19.01 -3.06 -5.99
N LYS A 12 20.14 -3.38 -6.59
CA LYS A 12 20.65 -2.61 -7.73
C LYS A 12 19.66 -2.69 -8.90
N ASN A 13 19.27 -1.52 -9.45
CA ASN A 13 18.38 -1.38 -10.61
C ASN A 13 16.95 -1.92 -10.40
N SER A 14 16.44 -1.92 -9.17
CA SER A 14 15.04 -2.26 -8.92
C SER A 14 14.10 -1.24 -9.58
N LYS A 15 13.12 -1.72 -10.36
CA LYS A 15 12.08 -0.86 -10.96
C LYS A 15 10.89 -0.63 -10.03
N LEU A 16 10.71 -1.51 -9.04
CA LEU A 16 9.61 -1.49 -8.10
C LEU A 16 10.11 -1.41 -6.67
N LYS A 17 9.51 -0.54 -5.89
CA LYS A 17 9.64 -0.56 -4.42
C LYS A 17 8.31 -0.93 -3.79
N ILE A 18 8.34 -1.94 -2.92
CA ILE A 18 7.17 -2.38 -2.15
C ILE A 18 7.18 -1.62 -0.83
N LEU A 19 6.05 -0.98 -0.53
CA LEU A 19 5.82 -0.20 0.68
C LEU A 19 4.76 -0.89 1.53
N SER A 20 4.98 -0.93 2.81
CA SER A 20 3.99 -1.39 3.80
C SER A 20 4.23 -0.70 5.13
N GLY A 21 3.26 -0.77 6.03
CA GLY A 21 3.46 -0.21 7.36
C GLY A 21 2.42 -0.69 8.35
N TYR A 22 2.83 -0.80 9.63
CA TYR A 22 1.94 -1.16 10.72
C TYR A 22 2.41 -0.62 12.05
N ASN A 23 1.46 -0.33 12.93
CA ASN A 23 1.72 0.06 14.31
C ASN A 23 1.60 -1.14 15.26
N TYR A 24 1.69 -0.88 16.56
CA TYR A 24 1.63 -1.92 17.60
C TYR A 24 0.30 -2.71 17.58
N ARG A 25 -0.83 -2.09 17.20
CA ARG A 25 -2.16 -2.74 17.17
C ARG A 25 -2.24 -3.82 16.10
N TYR A 26 -1.55 -3.62 14.98
CA TYR A 26 -1.49 -4.55 13.86
C TYR A 26 -0.23 -5.42 13.86
N ARG A 27 0.54 -5.41 14.98
CA ARG A 27 1.86 -6.07 15.05
C ARG A 27 1.84 -7.54 14.68
N ASN A 28 0.85 -8.28 15.14
CA ASN A 28 0.81 -9.74 14.94
C ASN A 28 0.57 -10.08 13.47
N ILE A 29 -0.50 -9.55 12.89
CA ILE A 29 -0.82 -9.76 11.47
C ILE A 29 0.24 -9.12 10.56
N GLY A 30 0.71 -7.92 10.89
CA GLY A 30 1.72 -7.22 10.12
C GLY A 30 3.06 -7.97 10.05
N LYS A 31 3.47 -8.67 11.10
CA LYS A 31 4.68 -9.51 11.07
C LYS A 31 4.54 -10.72 10.12
N GLU A 32 3.35 -11.32 10.06
CA GLU A 32 3.11 -12.44 9.14
C GLU A 32 3.03 -11.94 7.69
N SER A 33 2.33 -10.85 7.45
CA SER A 33 2.31 -10.18 6.14
C SER A 33 3.72 -9.80 5.68
N GLU A 34 4.51 -9.16 6.54
CA GLU A 34 5.91 -8.77 6.27
C GLU A 34 6.75 -9.94 5.76
N LYS A 35 6.60 -11.14 6.34
CA LYS A 35 7.34 -12.32 5.89
C LYS A 35 7.04 -12.66 4.42
N THR A 36 5.78 -12.57 4.01
CA THR A 36 5.37 -12.85 2.63
C THR A 36 5.86 -11.78 1.66
N ILE A 37 5.78 -10.51 2.07
CA ILE A 37 6.28 -9.36 1.31
C ILE A 37 7.78 -9.49 1.07
N ILE A 38 8.57 -9.77 2.13
CA ILE A 38 10.02 -9.91 2.05
C ILE A 38 10.42 -11.07 1.14
N LYS A 39 9.75 -12.23 1.25
CA LYS A 39 9.99 -13.36 0.36
C LYS A 39 9.77 -12.99 -1.11
N TYR A 40 8.66 -12.33 -1.40
CA TYR A 40 8.31 -11.88 -2.74
C TYR A 40 9.32 -10.85 -3.28
N ALA A 41 9.63 -9.85 -2.49
CA ALA A 41 10.60 -8.82 -2.83
C ALA A 41 11.99 -9.42 -3.14
N ASN A 42 12.47 -10.33 -2.29
CA ASN A 42 13.76 -11.01 -2.50
C ASN A 42 13.74 -11.88 -3.78
N HIS A 43 12.63 -12.57 -4.08
CA HIS A 43 12.50 -13.44 -5.25
C HIS A 43 12.66 -12.65 -6.56
N PHE A 44 12.00 -11.48 -6.66
CA PHE A 44 12.04 -10.64 -7.86
C PHE A 44 13.09 -9.52 -7.80
N LYS A 45 13.88 -9.45 -6.72
CA LYS A 45 14.86 -8.38 -6.47
C LYS A 45 14.21 -6.99 -6.49
N PHE A 46 13.01 -6.89 -5.93
CA PHE A 46 12.33 -5.61 -5.69
C PHE A 46 12.81 -4.99 -4.39
N ASP A 47 12.93 -3.67 -4.38
CA ASP A 47 13.17 -2.94 -3.15
C ASP A 47 11.95 -3.01 -2.25
N TYR A 48 12.14 -2.92 -0.95
CA TYR A 48 11.04 -2.82 -0.02
C TYR A 48 11.35 -1.92 1.17
N GLU A 49 10.31 -1.36 1.74
CA GLU A 49 10.33 -0.61 2.98
C GLU A 49 9.07 -0.90 3.79
N ILE A 50 9.27 -1.31 5.05
CA ILE A 50 8.17 -1.61 5.98
C ILE A 50 8.32 -0.68 7.17
N ASP A 51 7.41 0.29 7.26
CA ASP A 51 7.37 1.27 8.32
C ASP A 51 6.71 0.71 9.57
N LYS A 52 7.41 0.80 10.70
CA LYS A 52 6.95 0.29 12.00
C LYS A 52 6.87 1.40 13.04
N ARG A 53 6.59 2.63 12.60
CA ARG A 53 6.48 3.77 13.51
C ARG A 53 5.34 3.59 14.49
N THR A 54 5.55 4.06 15.71
CA THR A 54 4.57 3.92 16.80
C THR A 54 3.59 5.09 16.87
N SER A 55 3.96 6.21 16.27
CA SER A 55 3.15 7.43 16.23
C SER A 55 3.16 8.04 14.84
N PHE A 56 2.08 8.69 14.50
CA PHE A 56 1.89 9.41 13.27
C PHE A 56 1.02 10.65 13.54
N GLU A 57 1.28 11.75 12.85
CA GLU A 57 0.63 13.04 13.07
C GLU A 57 -0.88 13.07 12.74
N ARG A 58 -1.33 12.11 11.91
CA ARG A 58 -2.72 11.91 11.55
C ARG A 58 -3.16 10.50 11.95
N HIS A 59 -4.42 10.15 11.65
CA HIS A 59 -4.86 8.76 11.80
C HIS A 59 -4.00 7.84 10.95
N PHE A 60 -3.63 6.68 11.48
CA PHE A 60 -2.61 5.78 10.88
C PHE A 60 -2.92 5.33 9.44
N TYR A 61 -4.18 5.38 9.02
CA TYR A 61 -4.58 5.13 7.63
C TYR A 61 -3.93 6.09 6.61
N TRP A 62 -3.54 7.28 7.05
CA TRP A 62 -2.88 8.27 6.19
C TRP A 62 -1.40 7.98 5.96
N LEU A 63 -0.82 7.04 6.71
CA LEU A 63 0.59 6.65 6.54
C LEU A 63 0.88 6.19 5.11
N LYS A 64 -0.04 5.41 4.49
CA LYS A 64 0.11 4.97 3.11
C LYS A 64 0.24 6.14 2.13
N ILE A 65 -0.59 7.15 2.30
CA ILE A 65 -0.59 8.33 1.42
C ILE A 65 0.71 9.10 1.60
N LYS A 66 1.15 9.32 2.84
CA LYS A 66 2.42 9.99 3.13
C LYS A 66 3.62 9.25 2.54
N MET A 67 3.72 7.96 2.77
CA MET A 67 4.81 7.16 2.21
C MET A 67 4.82 7.18 0.68
N LEU A 68 3.64 7.07 0.04
CA LEU A 68 3.56 7.17 -1.42
C LEU A 68 4.04 8.54 -1.92
N ILE A 69 3.65 9.65 -1.28
CA ILE A 69 4.11 10.99 -1.65
C ILE A 69 5.63 11.10 -1.51
N GLU A 70 6.19 10.75 -0.34
CA GLU A 70 7.63 10.82 -0.06
C GLU A 70 8.46 10.05 -1.11
N HIS A 71 7.98 8.86 -1.50
CA HIS A 71 8.67 8.05 -2.50
C HIS A 71 8.47 8.52 -3.94
N LEU A 72 7.31 9.09 -4.28
CA LEU A 72 7.06 9.72 -5.57
C LEU A 72 7.92 10.96 -5.76
N GLU A 73 8.12 11.77 -4.71
CA GLU A 73 9.03 12.92 -4.70
C GLU A 73 10.49 12.49 -4.86
N ALA A 74 10.90 11.43 -4.19
CA ALA A 74 12.27 10.89 -4.28
C ALA A 74 12.62 10.34 -5.67
N LYS A 75 11.63 9.99 -6.50
CA LYS A 75 11.78 9.52 -7.91
C LYS A 75 12.78 8.36 -8.09
N SER A 76 12.96 7.54 -7.06
CA SER A 76 13.97 6.47 -7.07
C SER A 76 13.56 5.22 -7.85
N HIS A 77 12.27 5.03 -8.11
CA HIS A 77 11.72 3.86 -8.79
C HIS A 77 10.66 4.24 -9.82
N GLU A 78 10.44 3.34 -10.78
CA GLU A 78 9.39 3.51 -11.80
C GLU A 78 8.00 3.26 -11.22
N PHE A 79 7.91 2.32 -10.25
CA PHE A 79 6.65 1.93 -9.60
C PHE A 79 6.80 1.81 -8.09
N TYR A 80 5.71 2.09 -7.37
CA TYR A 80 5.56 1.86 -5.94
C TYR A 80 4.32 1.01 -5.69
N LEU A 81 4.48 -0.09 -4.95
CA LEU A 81 3.40 -0.98 -4.54
C LEU A 81 3.16 -0.84 -3.06
N TRP A 82 2.03 -0.26 -2.67
CA TRP A 82 1.57 -0.28 -1.29
C TRP A 82 0.81 -1.57 -0.99
N LEU A 83 1.13 -2.19 0.14
CA LEU A 83 0.42 -3.33 0.72
C LEU A 83 0.06 -3.01 2.17
N ASP A 84 -1.23 -3.08 2.53
CA ASP A 84 -1.68 -2.90 3.92
C ASP A 84 -1.11 -4.02 4.82
N ALA A 85 -1.10 -3.78 6.13
CA ALA A 85 -0.55 -4.69 7.14
C ALA A 85 -1.16 -6.09 7.16
N ASP A 86 -2.36 -6.25 6.63
CA ASP A 86 -3.11 -7.50 6.52
C ASP A 86 -3.14 -8.07 5.09
N SER A 87 -2.34 -7.52 4.20
CA SER A 87 -2.18 -8.02 2.83
C SER A 87 -1.10 -9.10 2.77
N PHE A 88 -1.42 -10.24 2.17
CA PHE A 88 -0.49 -11.37 2.02
C PHE A 88 -0.20 -11.65 0.55
N VAL A 89 1.09 -11.84 0.23
CA VAL A 89 1.48 -12.30 -1.10
C VAL A 89 1.33 -13.81 -1.17
N CYS A 90 0.33 -14.28 -1.92
CA CYS A 90 0.00 -15.70 -2.05
C CYS A 90 0.54 -16.34 -3.33
N ARG A 91 0.91 -15.52 -4.33
CA ARG A 91 1.44 -16.01 -5.63
C ARG A 91 2.76 -15.33 -5.94
N TYR A 92 3.67 -16.08 -6.56
CA TYR A 92 4.98 -15.60 -6.99
C TYR A 92 4.98 -15.32 -8.50
N GLU A 93 4.13 -14.36 -8.90
CA GLU A 93 4.10 -13.82 -10.25
C GLU A 93 4.62 -12.38 -10.23
N ASN A 94 5.40 -12.00 -11.24
CA ASN A 94 5.90 -10.64 -11.30
C ASN A 94 4.76 -9.68 -11.67
N ILE A 95 4.32 -8.86 -10.71
CA ILE A 95 3.21 -7.93 -10.89
C ILE A 95 3.42 -6.97 -12.07
N LEU A 96 4.68 -6.62 -12.39
CA LEU A 96 4.99 -5.72 -13.52
C LEU A 96 4.67 -6.32 -14.90
N ASN A 97 4.43 -7.65 -14.98
CA ASN A 97 4.01 -8.29 -16.23
C ASN A 97 2.50 -8.14 -16.50
N HIS A 98 1.72 -7.71 -15.49
CA HIS A 98 0.25 -7.66 -15.54
C HIS A 98 -0.29 -6.23 -15.56
N ILE A 99 0.56 -5.21 -15.70
CA ILE A 99 0.15 -3.81 -15.66
C ILE A 99 0.12 -3.17 -17.05
N ASP A 100 -0.86 -2.31 -17.26
CA ASP A 100 -0.88 -1.38 -18.39
C ASP A 100 0.00 -0.17 -18.07
N LYS A 101 1.17 -0.10 -18.72
CA LYS A 101 2.15 0.97 -18.47
C LYS A 101 1.68 2.37 -18.89
N THR A 102 0.52 2.50 -19.52
CA THR A 102 -0.09 3.80 -19.84
C THR A 102 -0.86 4.38 -18.66
N LYS A 103 -1.22 3.57 -17.68
CA LYS A 103 -1.98 3.98 -16.49
C LYS A 103 -1.07 4.48 -15.37
N HIS A 104 -1.62 5.31 -14.50
CA HIS A 104 -0.90 5.92 -13.38
C HIS A 104 -1.10 5.19 -12.05
N ILE A 105 -2.31 4.66 -11.82
CA ILE A 105 -2.69 4.01 -10.58
C ILE A 105 -3.49 2.74 -10.90
N PHE A 106 -3.21 1.69 -10.14
CA PHE A 106 -3.92 0.41 -10.19
C PHE A 106 -4.46 0.10 -8.80
N ILE A 107 -5.75 -0.04 -8.70
CA ILE A 107 -6.47 -0.35 -7.46
C ILE A 107 -7.42 -1.50 -7.74
N HIS A 108 -7.51 -2.44 -6.81
CA HIS A 108 -8.51 -3.50 -6.90
C HIS A 108 -9.91 -2.94 -6.68
N ASN A 109 -10.83 -3.29 -7.57
CA ASN A 109 -12.24 -2.97 -7.39
C ASN A 109 -12.91 -4.11 -6.66
N GLN A 110 -13.45 -3.85 -5.47
CA GLN A 110 -14.06 -4.84 -4.61
C GLN A 110 -15.57 -4.62 -4.52
N PHE A 111 -16.28 -5.74 -4.50
CA PHE A 111 -17.70 -5.76 -4.26
C PHE A 111 -17.97 -5.77 -2.76
N PHE A 112 -18.72 -4.78 -2.28
CA PHE A 112 -19.09 -4.67 -0.87
C PHE A 112 -20.59 -4.96 -0.71
N LYS A 113 -20.90 -5.84 0.22
CA LYS A 113 -22.27 -5.98 0.76
C LYS A 113 -22.34 -5.16 2.04
N SER A 114 -22.93 -3.99 1.96
CA SER A 114 -23.12 -3.13 3.12
C SER A 114 -24.56 -3.30 3.66
N LYS A 115 -24.66 -3.58 4.96
CA LYS A 115 -25.95 -3.55 5.68
C LYS A 115 -26.08 -2.18 6.35
N HIS A 116 -26.89 -1.30 5.77
CA HIS A 116 -27.28 -0.08 6.45
C HIS A 116 -28.59 -0.30 7.22
N LYS A 117 -28.54 -0.13 8.55
CA LYS A 117 -29.74 0.02 9.36
C LYS A 117 -30.27 1.44 9.17
N THR A 118 -31.29 1.59 8.34
CA THR A 118 -32.08 2.82 8.36
C THR A 118 -33.14 2.72 9.46
N LYS A 119 -33.70 3.86 9.90
CA LYS A 119 -34.79 3.93 10.91
C LYS A 119 -36.01 3.07 10.56
N TYR A 120 -36.18 2.68 9.30
CA TYR A 120 -37.34 2.03 8.78
C TYR A 120 -37.14 0.67 8.10
N LYS A 121 -35.94 0.33 7.67
CA LYS A 121 -35.61 -0.97 7.02
C LYS A 121 -34.13 -1.31 7.08
N ASN A 122 -33.84 -2.61 7.19
CA ASN A 122 -32.51 -3.12 6.84
C ASN A 122 -32.42 -3.17 5.33
N VAL A 123 -31.63 -2.32 4.72
CA VAL A 123 -31.38 -2.32 3.27
C VAL A 123 -30.00 -2.85 3.01
N ASP A 124 -29.91 -3.96 2.30
CA ASP A 124 -28.64 -4.49 1.80
C ASP A 124 -28.27 -3.71 0.53
N PHE A 125 -27.21 -2.90 0.61
CA PHE A 125 -26.65 -2.26 -0.56
C PHE A 125 -25.49 -3.10 -1.08
N LEU A 126 -25.59 -3.46 -2.35
CA LEU A 126 -24.50 -4.02 -3.11
C LEU A 126 -23.81 -2.88 -3.84
N THR A 127 -22.59 -2.58 -3.50
CA THR A 127 -21.81 -1.51 -4.15
C THR A 127 -20.43 -1.97 -4.54
N TRP A 128 -19.95 -1.46 -5.66
CA TRP A 128 -18.57 -1.58 -6.07
C TRP A 128 -17.78 -0.40 -5.52
N GLY A 129 -16.61 -0.66 -5.00
CA GLY A 129 -15.73 0.39 -4.52
C GLY A 129 -14.26 -0.02 -4.57
N PRO A 130 -13.36 0.97 -4.61
CA PRO A 130 -11.94 0.72 -4.62
C PRO A 130 -11.48 0.11 -3.29
N ASN A 131 -10.75 -1.00 -3.34
CA ASN A 131 -10.03 -1.52 -2.19
C ASN A 131 -8.63 -0.93 -2.20
N VAL A 132 -8.34 -0.07 -1.25
CA VAL A 132 -7.06 0.64 -1.14
C VAL A 132 -6.04 -0.10 -0.24
N GLY A 133 -6.28 -1.35 0.10
CA GLY A 133 -5.31 -2.21 0.79
C GLY A 133 -4.14 -2.63 -0.11
N VAL A 134 -4.36 -2.60 -1.43
CA VAL A 134 -3.32 -2.84 -2.44
C VAL A 134 -3.41 -1.73 -3.48
N ILE A 135 -2.35 -0.95 -3.62
CA ILE A 135 -2.26 0.16 -4.56
C ILE A 135 -0.92 0.08 -5.28
N LEU A 136 -0.93 -0.08 -6.61
CA LEU A 136 0.27 0.06 -7.42
C LEU A 136 0.24 1.43 -8.11
N VAL A 137 1.31 2.19 -7.97
CA VAL A 137 1.42 3.56 -8.47
C VAL A 137 2.62 3.66 -9.39
N ARG A 138 2.41 4.18 -10.60
CA ARG A 138 3.50 4.59 -11.48
C ARG A 138 4.02 5.96 -11.05
N ASN A 139 5.33 6.12 -11.01
CA ASN A 139 5.98 7.38 -10.65
C ASN A 139 5.85 8.39 -11.78
N THR A 140 4.88 9.27 -11.67
CA THR A 140 4.61 10.37 -12.60
C THR A 140 4.22 11.63 -11.83
N SER A 141 4.38 12.79 -12.46
CA SER A 141 3.91 14.06 -11.87
C SER A 141 2.40 14.04 -11.59
N TRP A 142 1.63 13.35 -12.44
CA TRP A 142 0.19 13.18 -12.22
C TRP A 142 -0.08 12.40 -10.92
N SER A 143 0.61 11.28 -10.69
CA SER A 143 0.45 10.47 -9.48
C SER A 143 0.82 11.26 -8.22
N LEU A 144 1.91 12.01 -8.27
CA LEU A 144 2.33 12.85 -7.16
C LEU A 144 1.26 13.90 -6.85
N ASN A 145 0.78 14.65 -7.85
CA ASN A 145 -0.25 15.67 -7.68
C ASN A 145 -1.55 15.06 -7.13
N PHE A 146 -1.94 13.89 -7.63
CA PHE A 146 -3.14 13.18 -7.17
C PHE A 146 -3.06 12.88 -5.67
N PHE A 147 -1.99 12.23 -5.19
CA PHE A 147 -1.89 11.90 -3.76
C PHE A 147 -1.69 13.14 -2.88
N SER A 148 -0.94 14.13 -3.34
CA SER A 148 -0.73 15.40 -2.62
C SER A 148 -2.03 16.16 -2.42
N SER A 149 -2.95 16.16 -3.38
CA SER A 149 -4.24 16.82 -3.26
C SER A 149 -5.12 16.27 -2.14
N PHE A 150 -4.94 15.02 -1.74
CA PHE A 150 -5.65 14.43 -0.59
C PHE A 150 -4.95 14.70 0.75
N PHE A 151 -3.64 14.84 0.75
CA PHE A 151 -2.88 14.88 2.00
C PHE A 151 -2.80 16.29 2.60
N PHE A 152 -2.80 17.32 1.76
CA PHE A 152 -2.62 18.71 2.18
C PHE A 152 -3.93 19.51 2.27
N VAL A 153 -5.08 18.85 2.25
CA VAL A 153 -6.41 19.47 2.46
C VAL A 153 -6.80 19.48 3.94
#